data_17b2506af2cd9af57dadc7616a8b573c
#
_entry.id   17b2506af2cd9af57dadc7616a8b573c
#
_cell.length_a   1.000
_cell.length_b   1.000
_cell.length_c   1.000
_cell.angle_alpha   90.00
_cell.angle_beta   90.00
_cell.angle_gamma   90.00
#
_symmetry.space_group_name_H-M   'P 1'
#
loop_
_entity.id
_entity.type
_entity.pdbx_description
1 polymer ?
#
loop_
_entity_poly.entity_id
_entity_poly.type
_entity_poly.pdbx_seq_one_letter_code
_entity_poly.pdbx_strand_id
1 'polypeptide(L)'
;MMLSKAIFISSIASSLLLLAACGNESTTGQVGVEVNVQPQVAAQTANEPPAANQRQQMTPEERAAAREAQMQASAAAAFPTAALLDPNAASLEQLSGLPGVSAETAQKIVDGRPYARPSDLHAAINAGLSEEDLHAVYHGVFVKVGLNSGANDDFLLVPTTMAPRRLAHEFEEYRPYDSLEQFSREMSKYVSEKEVAFLTRYVTLD
;
A
#
# COMPACT_ATOMS: atom_id res chain seq x y z
N MET A 1 22.38 14.66 48.23
CA MET A 1 23.06 13.38 48.10
C MET A 1 22.83 12.95 46.67
N MET A 2 23.68 13.32 45.77
CA MET A 2 24.92 12.72 45.24
C MET A 2 24.66 11.39 44.53
N LEU A 3 24.81 11.48 43.20
CA LEU A 3 25.59 10.68 42.24
C LEU A 3 25.09 9.24 42.00
N SER A 4 24.94 8.80 40.77
CA SER A 4 26.03 8.54 39.85
C SER A 4 25.53 8.34 38.42
N LYS A 5 26.27 8.91 37.48
CA LYS A 5 26.29 8.66 36.05
C LYS A 5 26.91 7.28 35.76
N ALA A 6 26.43 6.56 34.79
CA ALA A 6 27.22 5.55 34.09
C ALA A 6 27.03 5.71 32.59
N ILE A 7 28.07 6.23 31.99
CA ILE A 7 28.33 6.33 30.55
C ILE A 7 28.94 4.96 30.16
N PHE A 8 28.39 4.26 29.13
CA PHE A 8 29.12 3.21 28.43
C PHE A 8 29.31 3.63 26.97
N ILE A 9 30.56 3.99 26.71
CA ILE A 9 31.15 4.14 25.38
C ILE A 9 31.92 2.84 25.09
N SER A 10 31.70 2.23 23.95
CA SER A 10 32.65 1.28 23.34
C SER A 10 32.34 1.18 21.86
N SER A 11 33.08 1.84 20.99
CA SER A 11 34.32 1.44 20.26
C SER A 11 34.01 0.46 19.13
N ILE A 12 33.94 1.00 17.92
CA ILE A 12 34.85 0.98 16.77
C ILE A 12 35.57 -0.35 16.54
N ALA A 13 35.27 -0.97 15.39
CA ALA A 13 36.27 -1.73 14.65
C ALA A 13 36.01 -1.59 13.12
N SER A 14 36.80 -0.72 12.54
CA SER A 14 37.10 -0.69 11.10
C SER A 14 37.83 -1.97 10.70
N SER A 15 37.47 -2.55 9.56
CA SER A 15 38.38 -3.38 8.80
C SER A 15 38.27 -3.05 7.32
N LEU A 16 39.25 -2.30 6.93
CA LEU A 16 39.67 -1.98 5.57
C LEU A 16 40.58 -3.14 5.10
N LEU A 17 40.32 -3.74 3.94
CA LEU A 17 41.35 -4.44 3.21
C LEU A 17 41.24 -4.17 1.72
N LEU A 18 42.39 -3.74 1.21
CA LEU A 18 42.74 -3.27 -0.11
C LEU A 18 43.07 -4.39 -1.11
N LEU A 19 42.89 -4.06 -2.40
CA LEU A 19 43.77 -4.28 -3.58
C LEU A 19 44.08 -5.71 -4.03
N ALA A 20 43.95 -6.00 -5.34
CA ALA A 20 44.83 -5.73 -6.48
C ALA A 20 44.16 -6.28 -7.74
N ALA A 21 43.94 -5.63 -8.81
CA ALA A 21 44.79 -5.13 -9.91
C ALA A 21 45.46 -6.21 -10.77
N CYS A 22 45.21 -6.05 -12.07
CA CYS A 22 46.02 -6.39 -13.24
C CYS A 22 46.02 -7.81 -13.78
N GLY A 23 45.74 -7.89 -15.09
CA GLY A 23 46.55 -8.52 -16.06
C GLY A 23 45.84 -8.92 -17.33
N ASN A 24 45.98 -8.05 -18.33
CA ASN A 24 45.67 -8.30 -19.72
C ASN A 24 46.86 -9.04 -20.34
N GLU A 25 46.61 -10.12 -21.07
CA GLU A 25 47.48 -10.46 -22.21
C GLU A 25 46.81 -11.44 -23.18
N SER A 26 46.77 -11.00 -24.42
CA SER A 26 46.42 -11.74 -25.62
C SER A 26 47.54 -12.74 -25.95
N THR A 27 47.19 -13.94 -26.36
CA THR A 27 48.09 -14.72 -27.27
C THR A 27 47.24 -15.65 -28.14
N THR A 28 47.42 -15.44 -29.42
CA THR A 28 46.99 -16.20 -30.59
C THR A 28 47.54 -17.62 -30.55
N GLY A 29 46.73 -18.61 -30.88
CA GLY A 29 47.21 -19.96 -31.15
C GLY A 29 46.13 -20.82 -31.82
N GLN A 30 46.19 -20.87 -33.14
CA GLN A 30 45.38 -21.74 -33.99
C GLN A 30 45.97 -23.16 -33.96
N VAL A 31 45.16 -24.17 -33.60
CA VAL A 31 45.34 -25.55 -34.05
C VAL A 31 43.97 -26.17 -34.25
N GLY A 32 43.66 -26.60 -35.44
CA GLY A 32 42.46 -27.30 -35.81
C GLY A 32 42.48 -28.75 -35.33
N VAL A 33 41.36 -29.23 -34.87
CA VAL A 33 41.04 -30.66 -34.85
C VAL A 33 39.55 -30.82 -35.17
N GLU A 34 39.28 -31.45 -36.30
CA GLU A 34 37.97 -31.96 -36.66
C GLU A 34 37.55 -33.05 -35.68
N VAL A 35 36.36 -32.93 -35.10
CA VAL A 35 35.69 -34.07 -34.47
C VAL A 35 34.20 -33.99 -34.77
N ASN A 36 33.81 -34.87 -35.64
CA ASN A 36 32.59 -35.62 -35.82
C ASN A 36 31.37 -35.23 -34.97
N VAL A 37 30.37 -34.68 -35.68
CA VAL A 37 29.04 -34.36 -35.16
C VAL A 37 28.17 -35.60 -35.22
N GLN A 38 27.76 -36.13 -34.06
CA GLN A 38 26.59 -36.99 -33.93
C GLN A 38 25.44 -36.12 -33.32
N PRO A 39 24.25 -36.17 -33.91
CA PRO A 39 23.11 -35.43 -33.33
C PRO A 39 22.53 -36.23 -32.16
N GLN A 40 22.77 -35.78 -30.93
CA GLN A 40 21.95 -36.19 -29.80
C GLN A 40 20.61 -35.47 -29.85
N VAL A 41 19.55 -36.25 -29.92
CA VAL A 41 18.17 -35.87 -29.81
C VAL A 41 17.96 -35.34 -28.37
N ALA A 42 17.98 -34.00 -28.21
CA ALA A 42 17.58 -33.39 -26.97
C ALA A 42 16.05 -33.44 -26.87
N ALA A 43 15.59 -34.02 -25.78
CA ALA A 43 14.19 -34.05 -25.38
C ALA A 43 13.63 -32.63 -25.37
N GLN A 44 12.58 -32.44 -26.13
CA GLN A 44 11.78 -31.21 -26.10
C GLN A 44 11.07 -31.16 -24.75
N THR A 45 11.59 -30.36 -23.83
CA THR A 45 10.79 -29.84 -22.71
C THR A 45 9.75 -28.92 -23.33
N ALA A 46 8.49 -29.28 -23.14
CA ALA A 46 7.36 -28.49 -23.55
C ALA A 46 7.51 -27.04 -23.01
N ASN A 47 7.76 -26.13 -23.93
CA ASN A 47 7.82 -24.70 -23.66
C ASN A 47 6.37 -24.24 -23.50
N GLU A 48 5.92 -24.05 -22.27
CA GLU A 48 4.67 -23.41 -21.96
C GLU A 48 4.73 -21.98 -22.54
N PRO A 49 3.78 -21.59 -23.42
CA PRO A 49 3.87 -20.29 -24.07
C PRO A 49 3.73 -19.18 -23.02
N PRO A 50 4.57 -18.13 -23.08
CA PRO A 50 4.50 -17.04 -22.13
C PRO A 50 3.11 -16.36 -22.17
N ALA A 51 2.63 -15.88 -21.03
CA ALA A 51 1.31 -15.30 -20.81
C ALA A 51 0.88 -14.24 -21.87
N ALA A 52 1.84 -13.65 -22.57
CA ALA A 52 1.61 -12.74 -23.69
C ALA A 52 0.95 -13.42 -24.91
N ASN A 53 1.23 -14.72 -25.14
CA ASN A 53 0.71 -15.47 -26.27
C ASN A 53 -0.75 -15.90 -26.05
N GLN A 54 -1.18 -16.05 -24.80
CA GLN A 54 -2.57 -16.41 -24.47
C GLN A 54 -3.54 -15.24 -24.76
N ARG A 55 -3.10 -13.98 -24.60
CA ARG A 55 -3.91 -12.79 -24.91
C ARG A 55 -4.21 -12.63 -26.41
N GLN A 56 -3.36 -13.16 -27.28
CA GLN A 56 -3.54 -13.08 -28.73
C GLN A 56 -4.55 -14.12 -29.28
N GLN A 57 -4.86 -15.16 -28.49
CA GLN A 57 -5.78 -16.23 -28.86
C GLN A 57 -7.22 -16.00 -28.38
N MET A 58 -7.45 -14.96 -27.55
CA MET A 58 -8.79 -14.62 -27.07
C MET A 58 -9.63 -13.94 -28.15
N THR A 59 -10.89 -14.30 -28.22
CA THR A 59 -11.87 -13.62 -29.07
C THR A 59 -12.09 -12.18 -28.61
N PRO A 60 -12.66 -11.30 -29.46
CA PRO A 60 -13.01 -9.93 -29.03
C PRO A 60 -13.94 -9.88 -27.82
N GLU A 61 -14.87 -10.81 -27.70
CA GLU A 61 -15.80 -10.92 -26.56
C GLU A 61 -15.07 -11.34 -25.27
N GLU A 62 -14.20 -12.34 -25.34
CA GLU A 62 -13.40 -12.77 -24.19
C GLU A 62 -12.46 -11.65 -23.70
N ARG A 63 -11.90 -10.86 -24.63
CA ARG A 63 -11.09 -9.69 -24.25
C ARG A 63 -11.91 -8.59 -23.59
N ALA A 64 -13.13 -8.37 -24.04
CA ALA A 64 -14.05 -7.42 -23.42
C ALA A 64 -14.43 -7.87 -22.01
N ALA A 65 -14.81 -9.13 -21.84
CA ALA A 65 -15.13 -9.72 -20.54
C ALA A 65 -13.94 -9.70 -19.57
N ALA A 66 -12.72 -10.00 -20.05
CA ALA A 66 -11.51 -9.94 -19.23
C ALA A 66 -11.18 -8.51 -18.78
N ARG A 67 -11.40 -7.51 -19.66
CA ARG A 67 -11.22 -6.09 -19.28
C ARG A 67 -12.25 -5.66 -18.24
N GLU A 68 -13.50 -6.06 -18.41
CA GLU A 68 -14.56 -5.74 -17.45
C GLU A 68 -14.29 -6.41 -16.10
N ALA A 69 -13.90 -7.68 -16.08
CA ALA A 69 -13.50 -8.38 -14.86
C ALA A 69 -12.29 -7.72 -14.18
N GLN A 70 -11.30 -7.26 -14.95
CA GLN A 70 -10.14 -6.53 -14.41
C GLN A 70 -10.53 -5.17 -13.85
N MET A 71 -11.42 -4.42 -14.51
CA MET A 71 -11.93 -3.16 -13.99
C MET A 71 -12.75 -3.36 -12.71
N GLN A 72 -13.58 -4.41 -12.65
CA GLN A 72 -14.33 -4.74 -11.43
C GLN A 72 -13.42 -5.16 -10.29
N ALA A 73 -12.39 -5.97 -10.56
CA ALA A 73 -11.39 -6.35 -9.55
C ALA A 73 -10.59 -5.15 -9.04
N SER A 74 -10.16 -4.26 -9.93
CA SER A 74 -9.47 -3.02 -9.55
C SER A 74 -10.37 -2.10 -8.71
N ALA A 75 -11.65 -1.96 -9.07
CA ALA A 75 -12.61 -1.18 -8.31
C ALA A 75 -12.92 -1.81 -6.94
N ALA A 76 -12.94 -3.14 -6.84
CA ALA A 76 -13.11 -3.84 -5.57
C ALA A 76 -11.88 -3.71 -4.67
N ALA A 77 -10.68 -3.69 -5.25
CA ALA A 77 -9.43 -3.45 -4.50
C ALA A 77 -9.33 -1.99 -4.03
N ALA A 78 -9.77 -1.03 -4.85
CA ALA A 78 -9.77 0.39 -4.48
C ALA A 78 -10.78 0.71 -3.37
N PHE A 79 -11.92 0.01 -3.33
CA PHE A 79 -13.01 0.25 -2.37
C PHE A 79 -13.41 -1.04 -1.65
N PRO A 80 -12.57 -1.52 -0.71
CA PRO A 80 -12.90 -2.73 0.04
C PRO A 80 -14.18 -2.56 0.84
N THR A 81 -15.02 -3.61 0.86
CA THR A 81 -16.30 -3.62 1.58
C THR A 81 -16.18 -4.12 3.01
N ALA A 82 -15.01 -4.61 3.42
CA ALA A 82 -14.76 -5.05 4.80
C ALA A 82 -15.05 -3.92 5.80
N ALA A 83 -15.51 -4.27 6.99
CA ALA A 83 -15.80 -3.28 8.03
C ALA A 83 -14.53 -2.50 8.40
N LEU A 84 -14.66 -1.17 8.48
CA LEU A 84 -13.61 -0.31 9.00
C LEU A 84 -13.54 -0.46 10.51
N LEU A 85 -12.38 -0.82 11.04
CA LEU A 85 -12.17 -0.96 12.49
C LEU A 85 -11.93 0.42 13.13
N ASP A 86 -12.51 0.59 14.31
CA ASP A 86 -12.17 1.71 15.19
C ASP A 86 -10.84 1.40 15.89
N PRO A 87 -9.77 2.21 15.70
CA PRO A 87 -8.49 1.97 16.34
C PRO A 87 -8.56 2.02 17.87
N ASN A 88 -9.54 2.71 18.45
CA ASN A 88 -9.72 2.79 19.90
C ASN A 88 -10.35 1.52 20.50
N ALA A 89 -11.14 0.77 19.73
CA ALA A 89 -11.91 -0.39 20.20
C ALA A 89 -11.38 -1.74 19.70
N ALA A 90 -10.70 -1.77 18.54
CA ALA A 90 -10.25 -3.00 17.90
C ALA A 90 -9.24 -3.78 18.78
N SER A 91 -9.35 -5.11 18.83
CA SER A 91 -8.35 -5.94 19.50
C SER A 91 -7.04 -6.01 18.71
N LEU A 92 -5.94 -6.37 19.38
CA LEU A 92 -4.65 -6.61 18.74
C LEU A 92 -4.77 -7.67 17.63
N GLU A 93 -5.55 -8.72 17.89
CA GLU A 93 -5.80 -9.81 16.92
C GLU A 93 -6.54 -9.29 15.68
N GLN A 94 -7.59 -8.48 15.87
CA GLN A 94 -8.33 -7.87 14.76
C GLN A 94 -7.44 -6.97 13.92
N LEU A 95 -6.61 -6.15 14.56
CA LEU A 95 -5.67 -5.26 13.87
C LEU A 95 -4.60 -6.05 13.10
N SER A 96 -4.00 -7.07 13.72
CA SER A 96 -2.98 -7.91 13.08
C SER A 96 -3.54 -8.77 11.93
N GLY A 97 -4.85 -8.97 11.87
CA GLY A 97 -5.54 -9.67 10.77
C GLY A 97 -5.81 -8.78 9.55
N LEU A 98 -5.55 -7.48 9.63
CA LEU A 98 -5.78 -6.56 8.51
C LEU A 98 -4.66 -6.66 7.46
N PRO A 99 -4.97 -6.59 6.17
CA PRO A 99 -3.97 -6.46 5.13
C PRO A 99 -3.08 -5.21 5.35
N GLY A 100 -1.77 -5.35 5.21
CA GLY A 100 -0.83 -4.25 5.38
C GLY A 100 -0.51 -3.86 6.83
N VAL A 101 -1.16 -4.49 7.83
CA VAL A 101 -0.89 -4.24 9.25
C VAL A 101 0.03 -5.32 9.80
N SER A 102 1.29 -4.96 10.10
CA SER A 102 2.21 -5.84 10.80
C SER A 102 1.86 -5.96 12.29
N ALA A 103 2.35 -7.01 12.95
CA ALA A 103 2.18 -7.15 14.40
C ALA A 103 2.75 -5.95 15.18
N GLU A 104 3.86 -5.36 14.71
CA GLU A 104 4.45 -4.15 15.29
C GLU A 104 3.53 -2.94 15.11
N THR A 105 2.97 -2.76 13.91
CA THR A 105 2.01 -1.68 13.63
C THR A 105 0.75 -1.83 14.48
N ALA A 106 0.21 -3.05 14.56
CA ALA A 106 -0.95 -3.34 15.41
C ALA A 106 -0.68 -3.01 16.89
N GLN A 107 0.51 -3.35 17.40
CA GLN A 107 0.91 -3.02 18.77
C GLN A 107 1.03 -1.50 18.97
N LYS A 108 1.65 -0.77 18.04
CA LYS A 108 1.72 0.71 18.08
C LYS A 108 0.32 1.34 18.12
N ILE A 109 -0.63 0.80 17.36
CA ILE A 109 -2.03 1.29 17.40
C ILE A 109 -2.65 1.07 18.78
N VAL A 110 -2.43 -0.08 19.40
CA VAL A 110 -2.98 -0.37 20.75
C VAL A 110 -2.36 0.51 21.81
N ASP A 111 -1.03 0.69 21.78
CA ASP A 111 -0.26 1.43 22.78
C ASP A 111 -0.49 2.95 22.71
N GLY A 112 -0.82 3.47 21.52
CA GLY A 112 -1.01 4.90 21.27
C GLY A 112 -2.40 5.45 21.64
N ARG A 113 -3.32 4.59 22.08
CA ARG A 113 -4.70 4.99 22.45
C ARG A 113 -4.74 5.96 23.65
N PRO A 114 -5.74 6.86 23.69
CA PRO A 114 -6.84 7.06 22.73
C PRO A 114 -6.49 7.99 21.57
N TYR A 115 -7.13 7.78 20.42
CA TYR A 115 -7.06 8.64 19.24
C TYR A 115 -8.35 9.44 19.11
N ALA A 116 -8.25 10.76 19.15
CA ALA A 116 -9.40 11.64 18.94
C ALA A 116 -9.62 11.94 17.44
N ARG A 117 -8.56 11.88 16.64
CA ARG A 117 -8.54 12.31 15.25
C ARG A 117 -7.69 11.34 14.39
N PRO A 118 -7.95 11.27 13.06
CA PRO A 118 -7.08 10.52 12.15
C PRO A 118 -5.61 10.92 12.21
N SER A 119 -5.33 12.21 12.35
CA SER A 119 -3.95 12.73 12.48
C SER A 119 -3.21 12.21 13.72
N ASP A 120 -3.90 11.91 14.82
CA ASP A 120 -3.30 11.29 16.00
C ASP A 120 -2.87 9.84 15.70
N LEU A 121 -3.74 9.07 15.03
CA LEU A 121 -3.42 7.72 14.57
C LEU A 121 -2.24 7.75 13.59
N HIS A 122 -2.28 8.68 12.61
CA HIS A 122 -1.21 8.85 11.64
C HIS A 122 0.14 9.12 12.35
N ALA A 123 0.18 10.03 13.31
CA ALA A 123 1.40 10.36 14.05
C ALA A 123 1.98 9.15 14.80
N ALA A 124 1.12 8.24 15.28
CA ALA A 124 1.56 7.05 16.01
C ALA A 124 2.20 5.98 15.11
N ILE A 125 1.75 5.86 13.85
CA ILE A 125 2.13 4.75 12.97
C ILE A 125 2.99 5.13 11.77
N ASN A 126 3.06 6.40 11.37
CA ASN A 126 3.75 6.83 10.14
C ASN A 126 5.26 6.57 10.15
N ALA A 127 5.88 6.49 11.33
CA ALA A 127 7.30 6.23 11.44
C ALA A 127 7.66 4.80 11.00
N GLY A 128 8.35 4.68 9.86
CA GLY A 128 8.81 3.41 9.32
C GLY A 128 7.84 2.71 8.35
N LEU A 129 6.70 3.32 8.05
CA LEU A 129 5.79 2.87 7.00
C LEU A 129 5.95 3.72 5.74
N SER A 130 5.83 3.07 4.57
CA SER A 130 5.70 3.77 3.29
C SER A 130 4.30 4.39 3.16
N GLU A 131 4.12 5.33 2.21
CA GLU A 131 2.78 5.86 1.88
C GLU A 131 1.81 4.75 1.44
N GLU A 132 2.30 3.74 0.71
CA GLU A 132 1.51 2.60 0.27
C GLU A 132 1.04 1.75 1.47
N ASP A 133 1.94 1.46 2.43
CA ASP A 133 1.59 0.73 3.65
C ASP A 133 0.60 1.50 4.52
N LEU A 134 0.79 2.82 4.68
CA LEU A 134 -0.14 3.69 5.40
C LEU A 134 -1.53 3.67 4.75
N HIS A 135 -1.59 3.75 3.42
CA HIS A 135 -2.83 3.67 2.67
C HIS A 135 -3.52 2.31 2.88
N ALA A 136 -2.76 1.20 2.85
CA ALA A 136 -3.29 -0.12 3.13
C ALA A 136 -3.86 -0.22 4.56
N VAL A 137 -3.17 0.34 5.56
CA VAL A 137 -3.66 0.42 6.95
C VAL A 137 -4.97 1.17 7.04
N TYR A 138 -5.08 2.34 6.40
CA TYR A 138 -6.30 3.18 6.46
C TYR A 138 -7.50 2.55 5.78
N HIS A 139 -7.31 1.61 4.88
CA HIS A 139 -8.42 0.83 4.29
C HIS A 139 -9.10 -0.11 5.32
N GLY A 140 -8.40 -0.49 6.39
CA GLY A 140 -8.89 -1.43 7.40
C GLY A 140 -9.17 -0.81 8.76
N VAL A 141 -8.43 0.24 9.14
CA VAL A 141 -8.56 0.89 10.46
C VAL A 141 -8.43 2.40 10.34
N PHE A 142 -9.36 3.14 10.91
CA PHE A 142 -9.38 4.60 10.81
C PHE A 142 -10.24 5.23 11.91
N VAL A 143 -9.87 6.43 12.36
CA VAL A 143 -10.73 7.29 13.19
C VAL A 143 -11.65 8.08 12.26
N LYS A 144 -12.96 8.00 12.44
CA LYS A 144 -13.89 8.75 11.59
C LYS A 144 -13.76 10.25 11.80
N VAL A 145 -13.83 10.99 10.69
CA VAL A 145 -13.77 12.46 10.71
C VAL A 145 -15.16 13.03 10.84
N GLY A 146 -15.35 13.98 11.74
CA GLY A 146 -16.57 14.77 11.80
C GLY A 146 -16.75 15.62 10.56
N LEU A 147 -17.89 15.51 9.89
CA LEU A 147 -18.14 16.27 8.65
C LEU A 147 -18.13 17.77 8.89
N ASN A 148 -18.66 18.22 10.05
CA ASN A 148 -18.79 19.64 10.36
C ASN A 148 -17.60 20.19 11.15
N SER A 149 -16.98 19.37 12.03
CA SER A 149 -15.90 19.80 12.91
C SER A 149 -14.50 19.35 12.48
N GLY A 150 -14.39 18.36 11.58
CA GLY A 150 -13.11 17.78 11.16
C GLY A 150 -12.18 18.82 10.53
N ALA A 151 -10.89 18.71 10.83
CA ALA A 151 -9.88 19.60 10.26
C ALA A 151 -9.43 19.12 8.86
N ASN A 152 -8.93 20.06 8.07
CA ASN A 152 -8.43 19.80 6.71
C ASN A 152 -7.41 18.64 6.69
N ASP A 153 -6.44 18.63 7.64
CA ASP A 153 -5.41 17.60 7.71
C ASP A 153 -5.97 16.19 7.94
N ASP A 154 -7.12 16.07 8.61
CA ASP A 154 -7.77 14.77 8.81
C ASP A 154 -8.42 14.26 7.53
N PHE A 155 -8.99 15.14 6.72
CA PHE A 155 -9.57 14.79 5.42
C PHE A 155 -8.51 14.37 4.41
N LEU A 156 -7.29 14.93 4.50
CA LEU A 156 -6.17 14.54 3.65
C LEU A 156 -5.75 13.06 3.83
N LEU A 157 -6.09 12.46 4.97
CA LEU A 157 -5.77 11.07 5.29
C LEU A 157 -6.84 10.08 4.83
N VAL A 158 -8.01 10.55 4.39
CA VAL A 158 -9.10 9.69 3.93
C VAL A 158 -8.72 9.06 2.58
N PRO A 159 -8.73 7.71 2.46
CA PRO A 159 -8.43 7.04 1.20
C PRO A 159 -9.45 7.42 0.12
N THR A 160 -8.98 7.75 -1.06
CA THR A 160 -9.79 8.21 -2.19
C THR A 160 -9.05 8.06 -3.51
N THR A 161 -9.79 8.03 -4.62
CA THR A 161 -9.21 8.14 -5.97
C THR A 161 -8.99 9.59 -6.40
N MET A 162 -9.57 10.55 -5.68
CA MET A 162 -9.35 11.97 -5.91
C MET A 162 -7.98 12.42 -5.38
N ALA A 163 -7.49 13.56 -5.87
CA ALA A 163 -6.39 14.24 -5.20
C ALA A 163 -6.82 14.60 -3.75
N PRO A 164 -6.05 14.22 -2.70
CA PRO A 164 -6.47 14.40 -1.31
C PRO A 164 -6.88 15.85 -0.96
N ARG A 165 -6.13 16.82 -1.46
CA ARG A 165 -6.47 18.26 -1.27
C ARG A 165 -7.80 18.65 -1.88
N ARG A 166 -8.16 18.05 -3.02
CA ARG A 166 -9.44 18.29 -3.64
C ARG A 166 -10.57 17.67 -2.83
N LEU A 167 -10.40 16.43 -2.36
CA LEU A 167 -11.38 15.79 -1.47
C LEU A 167 -11.62 16.64 -0.21
N ALA A 168 -10.57 17.08 0.45
CA ALA A 168 -10.67 17.93 1.65
C ALA A 168 -11.42 19.23 1.36
N HIS A 169 -11.13 19.87 0.21
CA HIS A 169 -11.83 21.08 -0.22
C HIS A 169 -13.34 20.84 -0.41
N GLU A 170 -13.70 19.78 -1.15
CA GLU A 170 -15.12 19.46 -1.39
C GLU A 170 -15.85 19.12 -0.07
N PHE A 171 -15.18 18.49 0.89
CA PHE A 171 -15.77 18.22 2.20
C PHE A 171 -16.05 19.51 2.98
N GLU A 172 -15.18 20.50 2.89
CA GLU A 172 -15.32 21.78 3.59
C GLU A 172 -16.31 22.72 2.91
N GLU A 173 -16.40 22.69 1.57
CA GLU A 173 -17.23 23.60 0.78
C GLU A 173 -18.72 23.45 1.07
N TYR A 174 -19.16 22.21 1.34
CA TYR A 174 -20.58 21.92 1.56
C TYR A 174 -21.03 21.99 3.02
N ARG A 175 -20.14 22.43 3.92
CA ARG A 175 -20.51 22.62 5.33
C ARG A 175 -21.50 23.79 5.52
N PRO A 176 -22.44 23.67 6.48
CA PRO A 176 -22.69 22.52 7.34
C PRO A 176 -23.47 21.39 6.65
N TYR A 177 -23.15 20.15 7.02
CA TYR A 177 -23.91 18.97 6.61
C TYR A 177 -25.01 18.69 7.62
N ASP A 178 -26.24 18.52 7.12
CA ASP A 178 -27.40 18.18 7.93
C ASP A 178 -27.59 16.65 8.03
N SER A 179 -27.03 15.88 7.08
CA SER A 179 -27.14 14.42 7.05
C SER A 179 -26.04 13.75 6.19
N LEU A 180 -25.85 12.44 6.39
CA LEU A 180 -24.98 11.63 5.52
C LEU A 180 -25.56 11.46 4.10
N GLU A 181 -26.87 11.60 3.92
CA GLU A 181 -27.52 11.60 2.61
C GLU A 181 -27.14 12.86 1.82
N GLN A 182 -27.09 14.01 2.50
CA GLN A 182 -26.59 15.24 1.88
C GLN A 182 -25.15 15.09 1.47
N PHE A 183 -24.27 14.60 2.36
CA PHE A 183 -22.88 14.31 2.04
C PHE A 183 -22.77 13.40 0.81
N SER A 184 -23.51 12.29 0.79
CA SER A 184 -23.49 11.32 -0.32
C SER A 184 -23.94 11.97 -1.64
N ARG A 185 -24.97 12.82 -1.62
CA ARG A 185 -25.47 13.54 -2.79
C ARG A 185 -24.43 14.52 -3.34
N GLU A 186 -23.75 15.27 -2.45
CA GLU A 186 -22.75 16.23 -2.88
C GLU A 186 -21.52 15.53 -3.45
N MET A 187 -21.04 14.47 -2.80
CA MET A 187 -19.87 13.70 -3.26
C MET A 187 -20.13 12.94 -4.57
N SER A 188 -21.38 12.54 -4.85
CA SER A 188 -21.74 11.87 -6.12
C SER A 188 -21.52 12.71 -7.37
N LYS A 189 -21.31 14.02 -7.20
CA LYS A 189 -20.94 14.93 -8.30
C LYS A 189 -19.50 14.72 -8.78
N TYR A 190 -18.64 14.14 -7.96
CA TYR A 190 -17.19 14.09 -8.16
C TYR A 190 -16.65 12.68 -8.28
N VAL A 191 -17.28 11.72 -7.61
CA VAL A 191 -16.82 10.34 -7.53
C VAL A 191 -17.95 9.35 -7.81
N SER A 192 -17.60 8.08 -8.06
CA SER A 192 -18.58 7.02 -8.33
C SER A 192 -19.42 6.70 -7.07
N GLU A 193 -20.61 6.13 -7.28
CA GLU A 193 -21.46 5.65 -6.16
C GLU A 193 -20.73 4.68 -5.23
N LYS A 194 -19.87 3.82 -5.78
CA LYS A 194 -19.05 2.89 -4.98
C LYS A 194 -18.08 3.65 -4.07
N GLU A 195 -17.46 4.70 -4.59
CA GLU A 195 -16.55 5.53 -3.82
C GLU A 195 -17.30 6.39 -2.80
N VAL A 196 -18.49 6.91 -3.12
CA VAL A 196 -19.37 7.60 -2.15
C VAL A 196 -19.68 6.68 -0.97
N ALA A 197 -20.12 5.45 -1.24
CA ALA A 197 -20.40 4.46 -0.19
C ALA A 197 -19.15 4.12 0.64
N PHE A 198 -17.98 4.09 -0.01
CA PHE A 198 -16.70 3.91 0.66
C PHE A 198 -16.35 5.09 1.56
N LEU A 199 -16.41 6.33 1.05
CA LEU A 199 -16.12 7.56 1.80
C LEU A 199 -17.04 7.75 3.01
N THR A 200 -18.32 7.38 2.89
CA THR A 200 -19.29 7.46 4.00
C THR A 200 -18.86 6.66 5.22
N ARG A 201 -17.99 5.67 5.07
CA ARG A 201 -17.46 4.86 6.19
C ARG A 201 -16.44 5.63 7.04
N TYR A 202 -15.78 6.64 6.46
CA TYR A 202 -14.71 7.42 7.08
C TYR A 202 -15.18 8.68 7.78
N VAL A 203 -16.45 9.00 7.64
CA VAL A 203 -17.02 10.22 8.20
C VAL A 203 -18.12 9.93 9.21
N THR A 204 -18.41 10.91 10.03
CA THR A 204 -19.55 10.92 10.94
C THR A 204 -20.20 12.30 10.89
N LEU A 205 -21.51 12.35 11.09
CA LEU A 205 -22.22 13.60 11.29
C LEU A 205 -22.05 14.01 12.76
N ASP A 206 -21.65 15.24 13.01
CA ASP A 206 -21.39 15.82 14.34
C ASP A 206 -22.01 17.21 14.46
#